data_43066cfd5fee025cce474a655d3fd8dc
#
_entry.id   43066cfd5fee025cce474a655d3fd8dc
#
_cell.length_a   1.000
_cell.length_b   1.000
_cell.length_c   1.000
_cell.angle_alpha   90.00
_cell.angle_beta   90.00
_cell.angle_gamma   90.00
#
_symmetry.space_group_name_H-M   'P 1'
#
loop_
_entity.id
_entity.type
_entity.pdbx_description
1 polymer ?
#
loop_
_entity_poly.entity_id
_entity_poly.type
_entity_poly.pdbx_seq_one_letter_code
_entity_poly.pdbx_strand_id
1 'polypeptide(L)'
;VTALRDLCVDPAVFRWIDRITTLSETMPDLTSADPECRRTAQRRLSDLVAVDFTQPVPDGVEIEDFSLTTGTASRVRRYRPRSAPDRAPSQLWLHGGGFTGGAVDELLADRLCAALALASGVQLFSLDYRLAPEQPYPAQVEDTIGALAALRDGAGRLGIDAERLGLGGNSAGAAIAVSTALRLQDTASSLLYHLDLEVPVAAMRPVGPSADEFATGFGLDGFNGLVALYLGPDGAADGYASAIDAPRFDGLPPTRIAVAEYDPLRDAGILLAERLGAADVPVALDIGDGQLHSSLGLTAQMAGAREWQARHAEALATAYRTHV
;
A
#
# COMPACT_ATOMS: atom_id res chain seq x y z
N VAL A 1 -22.21 15.77 -0.08
CA VAL A 1 -21.60 14.62 -0.77
C VAL A 1 -21.58 14.92 -2.27
N THR A 2 -20.39 15.00 -2.84
CA THR A 2 -20.19 15.22 -4.29
C THR A 2 -20.44 13.93 -5.05
N ALA A 3 -21.21 13.96 -6.15
CA ALA A 3 -21.37 12.78 -6.97
C ALA A 3 -20.20 12.65 -7.95
N LEU A 4 -19.67 11.43 -8.13
CA LEU A 4 -18.51 11.18 -9.00
C LEU A 4 -18.71 11.72 -10.44
N ARG A 5 -19.94 11.69 -10.96
CA ARG A 5 -20.30 12.21 -12.29
C ARG A 5 -20.21 13.74 -12.42
N ASP A 6 -20.15 14.46 -11.28
CA ASP A 6 -20.07 15.94 -11.25
C ASP A 6 -18.59 16.40 -11.21
N LEU A 7 -17.65 15.44 -11.16
CA LEU A 7 -16.21 15.69 -11.15
C LEU A 7 -15.60 15.50 -12.54
N CYS A 8 -14.45 16.14 -12.74
CA CYS A 8 -13.66 16.00 -13.96
C CYS A 8 -12.76 14.75 -13.87
N VAL A 9 -13.38 13.55 -13.92
CA VAL A 9 -12.65 12.28 -13.90
C VAL A 9 -12.49 11.70 -15.31
N ASP A 10 -11.43 10.91 -15.53
CA ASP A 10 -11.23 10.20 -16.79
C ASP A 10 -12.41 9.23 -17.07
N PRO A 11 -12.94 9.19 -18.29
CA PRO A 11 -14.01 8.24 -18.65
C PRO A 11 -13.69 6.75 -18.38
N ALA A 12 -12.40 6.38 -18.25
CA ALA A 12 -12.00 5.03 -17.86
C ALA A 12 -12.53 4.64 -16.47
N VAL A 13 -12.70 5.62 -15.57
CA VAL A 13 -13.24 5.40 -14.22
C VAL A 13 -14.68 4.85 -14.30
N PHE A 14 -15.52 5.42 -15.17
CA PHE A 14 -16.91 4.95 -15.31
C PHE A 14 -16.96 3.54 -15.91
N ARG A 15 -16.14 3.25 -16.92
CA ARG A 15 -16.04 1.90 -17.49
C ARG A 15 -15.55 0.87 -16.45
N TRP A 16 -14.64 1.28 -15.58
CA TRP A 16 -14.14 0.44 -14.48
C TRP A 16 -15.26 0.15 -13.46
N ILE A 17 -16.03 1.16 -13.06
CA ILE A 17 -17.18 1.00 -12.16
C ILE A 17 -18.25 0.09 -12.77
N ASP A 18 -18.60 0.31 -14.03
CA ASP A 18 -19.56 -0.53 -14.76
C ASP A 18 -19.08 -1.99 -14.82
N ARG A 19 -17.79 -2.20 -15.05
CA ARG A 19 -17.18 -3.55 -15.06
C ARG A 19 -17.28 -4.23 -13.71
N ILE A 20 -16.91 -3.54 -12.64
CA ILE A 20 -17.06 -4.05 -11.26
C ILE A 20 -18.50 -4.39 -10.96
N THR A 21 -19.42 -3.49 -11.24
CA THR A 21 -20.85 -3.70 -10.98
C THR A 21 -21.37 -4.95 -11.69
N THR A 22 -21.11 -5.07 -13.00
CA THR A 22 -21.51 -6.22 -13.80
C THR A 22 -20.94 -7.54 -13.29
N LEU A 23 -19.67 -7.57 -12.90
CA LEU A 23 -19.03 -8.77 -12.36
C LEU A 23 -19.59 -9.12 -10.97
N SER A 24 -19.82 -8.12 -10.12
CA SER A 24 -20.32 -8.31 -8.76
C SER A 24 -21.70 -8.93 -8.72
N GLU A 25 -22.59 -8.62 -9.68
CA GLU A 25 -23.90 -9.24 -9.81
C GLU A 25 -23.85 -10.77 -9.99
N THR A 26 -22.73 -11.28 -10.49
CA THR A 26 -22.50 -12.72 -10.72
C THR A 26 -21.73 -13.40 -9.59
N MET A 27 -21.36 -12.67 -8.53
CA MET A 27 -20.50 -13.14 -7.44
C MET A 27 -21.16 -12.96 -6.06
N PRO A 28 -22.15 -13.80 -5.69
CA PRO A 28 -22.87 -13.65 -4.41
C PRO A 28 -21.96 -13.77 -3.18
N ASP A 29 -20.82 -14.47 -3.29
CA ASP A 29 -19.88 -14.68 -2.20
C ASP A 29 -19.13 -13.40 -1.79
N LEU A 30 -19.21 -12.31 -2.57
CA LEU A 30 -18.67 -10.99 -2.19
C LEU A 30 -19.31 -10.46 -0.89
N THR A 31 -20.52 -10.90 -0.56
CA THR A 31 -21.23 -10.54 0.66
C THR A 31 -21.29 -11.68 1.68
N SER A 32 -20.50 -12.75 1.49
CA SER A 32 -20.44 -13.89 2.42
C SER A 32 -20.03 -13.44 3.82
N ALA A 33 -20.70 -14.00 4.82
CA ALA A 33 -20.32 -13.83 6.22
C ALA A 33 -18.99 -14.54 6.56
N ASP A 34 -18.66 -15.60 5.80
CA ASP A 34 -17.37 -16.30 5.91
C ASP A 34 -16.26 -15.45 5.26
N PRO A 35 -15.25 -15.00 6.03
CA PRO A 35 -14.18 -14.17 5.51
C PRO A 35 -13.35 -14.82 4.40
N GLU A 36 -13.15 -16.14 4.43
CA GLU A 36 -12.37 -16.87 3.42
C GLU A 36 -13.13 -16.93 2.09
N CYS A 37 -14.42 -17.28 2.11
CA CYS A 37 -15.28 -17.24 0.92
C CYS A 37 -15.31 -15.84 0.32
N ARG A 38 -15.50 -14.82 1.17
CA ARG A 38 -15.53 -13.42 0.73
C ARG A 38 -14.21 -12.99 0.09
N ARG A 39 -13.04 -13.30 0.70
CA ARG A 39 -11.71 -12.99 0.12
C ARG A 39 -11.49 -13.67 -1.22
N THR A 40 -11.88 -14.93 -1.34
CA THR A 40 -11.78 -15.67 -2.60
C THR A 40 -12.58 -14.99 -3.72
N ALA A 41 -13.80 -14.55 -3.42
CA ALA A 41 -14.63 -13.81 -4.38
C ALA A 41 -14.05 -12.42 -4.71
N GLN A 42 -13.56 -11.69 -3.71
CA GLN A 42 -12.92 -10.37 -3.89
C GLN A 42 -11.65 -10.49 -4.75
N ARG A 43 -10.80 -11.47 -4.49
CA ARG A 43 -9.61 -11.73 -5.31
C ARG A 43 -9.98 -12.04 -6.76
N ARG A 44 -10.97 -12.91 -6.98
CA ARG A 44 -11.45 -13.22 -8.32
C ARG A 44 -11.97 -11.99 -9.05
N LEU A 45 -12.73 -11.13 -8.36
CA LEU A 45 -13.19 -9.85 -8.93
C LEU A 45 -12.01 -8.95 -9.31
N SER A 46 -11.08 -8.76 -8.40
CA SER A 46 -9.88 -7.95 -8.60
C SER A 46 -9.05 -8.44 -9.80
N ASP A 47 -8.79 -9.75 -9.90
CA ASP A 47 -8.02 -10.33 -11.00
C ASP A 47 -8.73 -10.13 -12.35
N LEU A 48 -10.06 -10.30 -12.43
CA LEU A 48 -10.83 -10.08 -13.65
C LEU A 48 -10.82 -8.61 -14.08
N VAL A 49 -10.91 -7.69 -13.12
CA VAL A 49 -10.84 -6.25 -13.39
C VAL A 49 -9.42 -5.86 -13.80
N ALA A 50 -8.40 -6.38 -13.13
CA ALA A 50 -7.01 -6.09 -13.46
C ALA A 50 -6.64 -6.53 -14.89
N VAL A 51 -7.21 -7.62 -15.40
CA VAL A 51 -7.00 -8.05 -16.81
C VAL A 51 -7.33 -6.92 -17.78
N ASP A 52 -8.43 -6.21 -17.55
CA ASP A 52 -8.96 -5.21 -18.48
C ASP A 52 -8.36 -3.80 -18.25
N PHE A 53 -7.97 -3.49 -17.02
CA PHE A 53 -7.67 -2.10 -16.61
C PHE A 53 -6.23 -1.84 -16.17
N THR A 54 -5.46 -2.86 -15.82
CA THR A 54 -4.06 -2.68 -15.39
C THR A 54 -3.10 -3.17 -16.47
N GLN A 55 -2.02 -2.42 -16.73
CA GLN A 55 -0.98 -2.86 -17.66
C GLN A 55 -0.39 -4.21 -17.20
N PRO A 56 -0.06 -5.10 -18.14
CA PRO A 56 0.52 -6.40 -17.80
C PRO A 56 1.88 -6.25 -17.11
N VAL A 57 2.32 -7.31 -16.44
CA VAL A 57 3.68 -7.39 -15.89
C VAL A 57 4.68 -7.08 -17.01
N PRO A 58 5.56 -6.10 -16.83
CA PRO A 58 6.53 -5.74 -17.86
C PRO A 58 7.64 -6.79 -17.97
N ASP A 59 8.21 -6.92 -19.17
CA ASP A 59 9.44 -7.69 -19.36
C ASP A 59 10.60 -7.07 -18.56
N GLY A 60 11.54 -7.91 -18.11
CA GLY A 60 12.76 -7.44 -17.42
C GLY A 60 12.71 -7.50 -15.90
N VAL A 61 11.64 -8.04 -15.32
CA VAL A 61 11.54 -8.33 -13.90
C VAL A 61 11.55 -9.83 -13.67
N GLU A 62 12.33 -10.28 -12.69
CA GLU A 62 12.28 -11.64 -12.17
C GLU A 62 11.34 -11.67 -10.98
N ILE A 63 10.38 -12.61 -10.98
CA ILE A 63 9.40 -12.79 -9.92
C ILE A 63 9.67 -14.15 -9.28
N GLU A 64 9.82 -14.17 -7.95
CA GLU A 64 10.11 -15.38 -7.18
C GLU A 64 9.35 -15.38 -5.86
N ASP A 65 8.74 -16.51 -5.53
CA ASP A 65 8.11 -16.75 -4.22
C ASP A 65 9.05 -17.50 -3.28
N PHE A 66 9.10 -17.07 -2.03
CA PHE A 66 9.80 -17.80 -0.97
C PHE A 66 9.16 -17.53 0.39
N SER A 67 9.58 -18.27 1.40
CA SER A 67 9.12 -18.08 2.77
C SER A 67 10.23 -17.47 3.61
N LEU A 68 9.89 -16.45 4.41
CA LEU A 68 10.73 -15.95 5.49
C LEU A 68 10.37 -16.68 6.78
N THR A 69 11.40 -17.03 7.55
CA THR A 69 11.20 -17.57 8.91
C THR A 69 11.24 -16.38 9.88
N THR A 70 10.06 -15.93 10.30
CA THR A 70 9.88 -14.74 11.14
C THR A 70 9.22 -15.03 12.47
N GLY A 71 9.33 -16.27 12.98
CA GLY A 71 8.50 -16.73 14.10
C GLY A 71 7.18 -17.34 13.65
N THR A 72 6.49 -16.70 12.69
CA THR A 72 5.47 -17.28 11.82
C THR A 72 6.02 -17.32 10.41
N ALA A 73 5.86 -18.45 9.69
CA ALA A 73 6.30 -18.52 8.30
C ALA A 73 5.46 -17.57 7.46
N SER A 74 6.10 -16.54 6.89
CA SER A 74 5.43 -15.56 6.04
C SER A 74 5.88 -15.76 4.59
N ARG A 75 4.91 -15.86 3.67
CA ARG A 75 5.18 -15.89 2.23
C ARG A 75 5.59 -14.49 1.78
N VAL A 76 6.61 -14.42 0.92
CA VAL A 76 7.07 -13.18 0.29
C VAL A 76 7.23 -13.42 -1.20
N ARG A 77 6.81 -12.44 -1.99
CA ARG A 77 7.04 -12.41 -3.43
C ARG A 77 8.02 -11.30 -3.76
N ARG A 78 9.15 -11.68 -4.38
CA ARG A 78 10.20 -10.77 -4.81
C ARG A 78 10.00 -10.35 -6.25
N TYR A 79 10.19 -9.06 -6.52
CA TYR A 79 10.25 -8.47 -7.84
C TYR A 79 11.62 -7.83 -8.02
N ARG A 80 12.49 -8.49 -8.79
CA ARG A 80 13.86 -8.05 -9.02
C ARG A 80 14.04 -7.61 -10.45
N PRO A 81 14.39 -6.34 -10.74
CA PRO A 81 14.83 -5.93 -12.07
C PRO A 81 16.05 -6.76 -12.50
N ARG A 82 16.07 -7.28 -13.72
CA ARG A 82 17.23 -8.04 -14.25
C ARG A 82 18.50 -7.21 -14.33
N SER A 83 18.36 -5.88 -14.43
CA SER A 83 19.46 -4.91 -14.42
C SER A 83 19.95 -4.56 -13.02
N ALA A 84 19.30 -5.07 -11.95
CA ALA A 84 19.66 -4.73 -10.57
C ALA A 84 21.07 -5.22 -10.24
N PRO A 85 21.88 -4.43 -9.50
CA PRO A 85 23.22 -4.84 -9.07
C PRO A 85 23.12 -6.02 -8.08
N ASP A 86 24.25 -6.72 -7.85
CA ASP A 86 24.32 -7.87 -6.94
C ASP A 86 23.78 -7.54 -5.55
N ARG A 87 24.06 -6.33 -5.06
CA ARG A 87 23.48 -5.76 -3.84
C ARG A 87 22.59 -4.58 -4.23
N ALA A 88 21.32 -4.85 -4.35
CA ALA A 88 20.33 -3.88 -4.83
C ALA A 88 19.68 -3.11 -3.66
N PRO A 89 19.37 -1.80 -3.84
CA PRO A 89 18.45 -1.12 -2.96
C PRO A 89 17.13 -1.87 -2.96
N SER A 90 16.50 -1.99 -1.80
CA SER A 90 15.36 -2.88 -1.63
C SER A 90 14.29 -2.26 -0.74
N GLN A 91 13.05 -2.63 -0.98
CA GLN A 91 11.91 -2.17 -0.19
C GLN A 91 10.98 -3.34 0.12
N LEU A 92 10.61 -3.50 1.40
CA LEU A 92 9.50 -4.34 1.78
C LEU A 92 8.21 -3.59 1.42
N TRP A 93 7.30 -4.27 0.70
CA TRP A 93 6.05 -3.70 0.22
C TRP A 93 4.85 -4.42 0.81
N LEU A 94 3.87 -3.65 1.28
CA LEU A 94 2.64 -4.16 1.86
C LEU A 94 1.46 -3.83 0.95
N HIS A 95 0.75 -4.86 0.50
CA HIS A 95 -0.39 -4.69 -0.40
C HIS A 95 -1.59 -4.03 0.27
N GLY A 96 -2.47 -3.43 -0.52
CA GLY A 96 -3.77 -2.94 -0.07
C GLY A 96 -4.77 -4.07 0.15
N GLY A 97 -6.06 -3.70 0.36
CA GLY A 97 -7.14 -4.68 0.53
C GLY A 97 -7.94 -4.50 1.83
N GLY A 98 -7.92 -3.28 2.41
CA GLY A 98 -8.74 -2.92 3.57
C GLY A 98 -8.47 -3.78 4.80
N PHE A 99 -7.24 -4.24 4.98
CA PHE A 99 -6.78 -5.12 6.08
C PHE A 99 -7.38 -6.53 6.09
N THR A 100 -8.42 -6.78 5.28
CA THR A 100 -9.21 -8.03 5.29
C THR A 100 -9.05 -8.84 4.02
N GLY A 101 -8.38 -8.31 3.02
CA GLY A 101 -8.15 -8.91 1.70
C GLY A 101 -6.80 -8.50 1.11
N GLY A 102 -6.59 -8.88 -0.15
CA GLY A 102 -5.32 -8.73 -0.84
C GLY A 102 -4.43 -9.96 -0.67
N ALA A 103 -3.48 -10.14 -1.58
CA ALA A 103 -2.47 -11.19 -1.53
C ALA A 103 -1.28 -10.82 -2.44
N VAL A 104 -0.10 -11.35 -2.15
CA VAL A 104 1.13 -11.07 -2.92
C VAL A 104 1.08 -11.54 -4.37
N ASP A 105 0.24 -12.54 -4.67
CA ASP A 105 0.04 -13.12 -6.01
C ASP A 105 -1.31 -12.73 -6.64
N GLU A 106 -1.98 -11.72 -6.11
CA GLU A 106 -3.10 -11.08 -6.78
C GLU A 106 -2.61 -10.33 -8.02
N LEU A 107 -3.33 -10.46 -9.13
CA LEU A 107 -2.87 -9.93 -10.41
C LEU A 107 -2.60 -8.42 -10.38
N LEU A 108 -3.41 -7.67 -9.64
CA LEU A 108 -3.20 -6.23 -9.44
C LEU A 108 -1.88 -5.97 -8.71
N ALA A 109 -1.63 -6.66 -7.59
CA ALA A 109 -0.39 -6.52 -6.81
C ALA A 109 0.84 -6.88 -7.64
N ASP A 110 0.79 -7.99 -8.39
CA ASP A 110 1.88 -8.42 -9.30
C ASP A 110 2.22 -7.33 -10.33
N ARG A 111 1.20 -6.77 -10.99
CA ARG A 111 1.40 -5.79 -12.06
C ARG A 111 1.95 -4.48 -11.53
N LEU A 112 1.44 -3.99 -10.40
CA LEU A 112 1.91 -2.74 -9.79
C LEU A 112 3.33 -2.88 -9.23
N CYS A 113 3.60 -3.94 -8.46
CA CYS A 113 4.93 -4.17 -7.90
C CYS A 113 6.00 -4.39 -8.98
N ALA A 114 5.69 -5.17 -10.02
CA ALA A 114 6.63 -5.42 -11.11
C ALA A 114 6.95 -4.12 -11.89
N ALA A 115 5.92 -3.32 -12.20
CA ALA A 115 6.10 -2.04 -12.88
C ALA A 115 6.93 -1.05 -12.03
N LEU A 116 6.63 -0.94 -10.73
CA LEU A 116 7.35 -0.08 -9.81
C LEU A 116 8.81 -0.52 -9.66
N ALA A 117 9.06 -1.83 -9.48
CA ALA A 117 10.42 -2.37 -9.36
C ALA A 117 11.25 -2.08 -10.63
N LEU A 118 10.69 -2.36 -11.81
CA LEU A 118 11.40 -2.13 -13.08
C LEU A 118 11.73 -0.66 -13.30
N ALA A 119 10.74 0.22 -13.10
CA ALA A 119 10.90 1.64 -13.42
C ALA A 119 11.77 2.38 -12.40
N SER A 120 11.74 1.98 -11.13
CA SER A 120 12.59 2.58 -10.09
C SER A 120 13.99 1.98 -10.01
N GLY A 121 14.20 0.76 -10.47
CA GLY A 121 15.42 -0.01 -10.25
C GLY A 121 15.57 -0.55 -8.82
N VAL A 122 14.56 -0.38 -7.96
CA VAL A 122 14.52 -0.86 -6.58
C VAL A 122 13.90 -2.26 -6.54
N GLN A 123 14.56 -3.20 -5.89
CA GLN A 123 14.01 -4.54 -5.69
C GLN A 123 12.87 -4.49 -4.66
N LEU A 124 11.71 -5.04 -4.98
CA LEU A 124 10.57 -5.10 -4.06
C LEU A 124 10.38 -6.51 -3.49
N PHE A 125 10.01 -6.56 -2.22
CA PHE A 125 9.60 -7.76 -1.51
C PHE A 125 8.18 -7.57 -0.99
N SER A 126 7.17 -8.13 -1.65
CA SER A 126 5.77 -8.04 -1.22
C SER A 126 5.50 -9.10 -0.16
N LEU A 127 4.98 -8.69 1.01
CA LEU A 127 4.70 -9.56 2.15
C LEU A 127 3.24 -9.98 2.17
N ASP A 128 3.01 -11.28 2.31
CA ASP A 128 1.69 -11.87 2.57
C ASP A 128 1.44 -11.86 4.08
N TYR A 129 1.07 -10.71 4.61
CA TYR A 129 0.84 -10.49 6.03
C TYR A 129 -0.51 -11.08 6.48
N ARG A 130 -0.64 -11.44 7.75
CA ARG A 130 -1.89 -11.95 8.35
C ARG A 130 -3.02 -10.95 8.21
N LEU A 131 -4.24 -11.42 7.93
CA LEU A 131 -5.41 -10.59 7.65
C LEU A 131 -6.41 -10.60 8.81
N ALA A 132 -7.11 -9.49 8.96
CA ALA A 132 -8.28 -9.38 9.81
C ALA A 132 -9.51 -10.00 9.08
N PRO A 133 -10.55 -10.42 9.79
CA PRO A 133 -10.73 -10.35 11.24
C PRO A 133 -10.07 -11.48 12.04
N GLU A 134 -9.52 -12.51 11.39
CA GLU A 134 -8.93 -13.69 12.06
C GLU A 134 -7.70 -13.31 12.87
N GLN A 135 -6.95 -12.35 12.36
CA GLN A 135 -5.76 -11.83 13.02
C GLN A 135 -5.85 -10.28 13.03
N PRO A 136 -6.49 -9.68 14.05
CA PRO A 136 -6.61 -8.23 14.12
C PRO A 136 -5.27 -7.57 14.44
N TYR A 137 -5.26 -6.24 14.41
CA TYR A 137 -4.13 -5.43 14.87
C TYR A 137 -3.67 -5.88 16.27
N PRO A 138 -2.35 -6.01 16.54
CA PRO A 138 -1.21 -5.57 15.71
C PRO A 138 -0.55 -6.68 14.87
N ALA A 139 -1.22 -7.79 14.56
CA ALA A 139 -0.62 -8.95 13.90
C ALA A 139 0.14 -8.60 12.61
N GLN A 140 -0.38 -7.70 11.79
CA GLN A 140 0.20 -7.25 10.53
C GLN A 140 1.52 -6.50 10.75
N VAL A 141 1.57 -5.70 11.81
CA VAL A 141 2.76 -4.93 12.20
C VAL A 141 3.86 -5.87 12.70
N GLU A 142 3.48 -6.88 13.50
CA GLU A 142 4.42 -7.90 13.98
C GLU A 142 5.03 -8.70 12.82
N ASP A 143 4.22 -9.11 11.83
CA ASP A 143 4.68 -9.80 10.63
C ASP A 143 5.66 -8.92 9.84
N THR A 144 5.37 -7.63 9.72
CA THR A 144 6.20 -6.67 9.00
C THR A 144 7.55 -6.47 9.69
N ILE A 145 7.57 -6.32 11.02
CA ILE A 145 8.80 -6.22 11.82
C ILE A 145 9.64 -7.49 11.64
N GLY A 146 9.03 -8.66 11.76
CA GLY A 146 9.69 -9.94 11.55
C GLY A 146 10.26 -10.10 10.14
N ALA A 147 9.51 -9.68 9.11
CA ALA A 147 9.96 -9.73 7.72
C ALA A 147 11.16 -8.81 7.46
N LEU A 148 11.13 -7.56 7.98
CA LEU A 148 12.26 -6.63 7.87
C LEU A 148 13.54 -7.21 8.51
N ALA A 149 13.42 -7.81 9.69
CA ALA A 149 14.55 -8.45 10.37
C ALA A 149 15.11 -9.61 9.52
N ALA A 150 14.25 -10.50 9.04
CA ALA A 150 14.65 -11.66 8.22
C ALA A 150 15.26 -11.26 6.86
N LEU A 151 14.76 -10.19 6.21
CA LEU A 151 15.35 -9.64 4.99
C LEU A 151 16.75 -9.08 5.25
N ARG A 152 16.94 -8.39 6.37
CA ARG A 152 18.24 -7.84 6.76
C ARG A 152 19.24 -8.93 7.09
N ASP A 153 18.85 -9.93 7.88
CA ASP A 153 19.70 -11.08 8.21
C ASP A 153 20.07 -11.90 6.97
N GLY A 154 19.12 -12.00 6.02
CA GLY A 154 19.31 -12.68 4.75
C GLY A 154 19.91 -11.81 3.63
N ALA A 155 20.31 -10.56 3.89
CA ALA A 155 20.64 -9.57 2.87
C ALA A 155 21.67 -10.06 1.84
N GLY A 156 22.76 -10.68 2.30
CA GLY A 156 23.80 -11.20 1.40
C GLY A 156 23.27 -12.29 0.45
N ARG A 157 22.42 -13.19 0.93
CA ARG A 157 21.83 -14.29 0.13
C ARG A 157 20.75 -13.78 -0.83
N LEU A 158 20.01 -12.75 -0.42
CA LEU A 158 18.89 -12.19 -1.18
C LEU A 158 19.32 -11.06 -2.14
N GLY A 159 20.61 -10.71 -2.14
CA GLY A 159 21.12 -9.60 -2.97
C GLY A 159 20.57 -8.23 -2.53
N ILE A 160 20.36 -8.04 -1.23
CA ILE A 160 19.87 -6.80 -0.63
C ILE A 160 21.08 -5.95 -0.19
N ASP A 161 21.02 -4.66 -0.47
CA ASP A 161 21.85 -3.68 0.22
C ASP A 161 21.21 -3.35 1.57
N ALA A 162 21.73 -3.91 2.65
CA ALA A 162 21.16 -3.78 4.00
C ALA A 162 21.11 -2.33 4.52
N GLU A 163 22.00 -1.45 4.00
CA GLU A 163 22.00 -0.02 4.33
C GLU A 163 20.87 0.74 3.61
N ARG A 164 20.33 0.16 2.54
CA ARG A 164 19.27 0.73 1.71
C ARG A 164 18.05 -0.21 1.65
N LEU A 165 17.56 -0.62 2.82
CA LEU A 165 16.31 -1.36 2.97
C LEU A 165 15.23 -0.43 3.52
N GLY A 166 14.19 -0.19 2.73
CA GLY A 166 13.03 0.63 3.09
C GLY A 166 11.76 -0.20 3.30
N LEU A 167 10.70 0.52 3.61
CA LEU A 167 9.36 -0.02 3.84
C LEU A 167 8.34 0.83 3.08
N GLY A 168 7.33 0.20 2.49
CA GLY A 168 6.25 0.91 1.84
C GLY A 168 5.00 0.06 1.69
N GLY A 169 3.98 0.66 1.13
CA GLY A 169 2.73 -0.02 0.83
C GLY A 169 1.67 0.91 0.29
N ASN A 170 0.54 0.35 -0.11
CA ASN A 170 -0.60 1.12 -0.57
C ASN A 170 -1.83 0.88 0.30
N SER A 171 -2.64 1.94 0.53
CA SER A 171 -3.89 1.90 1.29
C SER A 171 -3.71 1.30 2.69
N ALA A 172 -4.35 0.18 3.00
CA ALA A 172 -4.18 -0.56 4.25
C ALA A 172 -2.70 -0.96 4.49
N GLY A 173 -1.98 -1.37 3.43
CA GLY A 173 -0.55 -1.67 3.51
C GLY A 173 0.28 -0.45 3.90
N ALA A 174 -0.05 0.74 3.42
CA ALA A 174 0.61 1.98 3.82
C ALA A 174 0.35 2.32 5.30
N ALA A 175 -0.87 2.04 5.81
CA ALA A 175 -1.18 2.18 7.24
C ALA A 175 -0.33 1.25 8.10
N ILE A 176 -0.19 -0.02 7.69
CA ILE A 176 0.65 -1.00 8.38
C ILE A 176 2.12 -0.56 8.32
N ALA A 177 2.59 -0.04 7.17
CA ALA A 177 3.96 0.45 6.99
C ALA A 177 4.30 1.60 7.95
N VAL A 178 3.46 2.63 8.02
CA VAL A 178 3.69 3.75 8.93
C VAL A 178 3.56 3.33 10.40
N SER A 179 2.60 2.46 10.74
CA SER A 179 2.47 1.90 12.10
C SER A 179 3.72 1.11 12.50
N THR A 180 4.28 0.34 11.57
CA THR A 180 5.53 -0.40 11.78
C THR A 180 6.71 0.56 12.01
N ALA A 181 6.85 1.58 11.19
CA ALA A 181 7.91 2.58 11.32
C ALA A 181 7.84 3.31 12.67
N LEU A 182 6.64 3.71 13.10
CA LEU A 182 6.39 4.31 14.41
C LEU A 182 6.77 3.39 15.58
N ARG A 183 6.50 2.10 15.50
CA ARG A 183 6.90 1.14 16.54
C ARG A 183 8.40 0.88 16.56
N LEU A 184 9.05 0.85 15.39
CA LEU A 184 10.50 0.64 15.29
C LEU A 184 11.30 1.81 15.88
N GLN A 185 10.82 3.04 15.82
CA GLN A 185 11.51 4.19 16.43
C GLN A 185 11.65 4.05 17.96
N ASP A 186 10.71 3.37 18.61
CA ASP A 186 10.76 3.14 20.07
C ASP A 186 11.85 2.13 20.47
N THR A 187 12.37 1.33 19.54
CA THR A 187 13.38 0.29 19.80
C THR A 187 14.83 0.74 19.56
N ALA A 188 15.08 2.05 19.35
CA ALA A 188 16.37 2.62 18.97
C ALA A 188 17.04 1.99 17.72
N SER A 189 16.27 1.23 16.95
CA SER A 189 16.71 0.58 15.73
C SER A 189 16.25 1.39 14.53
N SER A 190 16.92 2.49 14.21
CA SER A 190 16.74 3.18 12.93
C SER A 190 17.11 2.23 11.79
N LEU A 191 16.17 1.40 11.37
CA LEU A 191 16.42 0.29 10.45
C LEU A 191 15.92 0.58 9.05
N LEU A 192 15.15 1.66 8.86
CA LEU A 192 14.53 1.97 7.60
C LEU A 192 15.28 3.09 6.87
N TYR A 193 15.62 2.81 5.62
CA TYR A 193 16.24 3.79 4.74
C TYR A 193 15.23 4.82 4.20
N HIS A 194 14.03 4.36 3.89
CA HIS A 194 12.95 5.15 3.28
C HIS A 194 11.59 4.59 3.68
N LEU A 195 10.57 5.46 3.77
CA LEU A 195 9.17 5.09 3.96
C LEU A 195 8.33 5.61 2.78
N ASP A 196 7.57 4.73 2.13
CA ASP A 196 6.80 5.04 0.93
C ASP A 196 5.32 4.69 1.13
N LEU A 197 4.48 5.70 1.27
CA LEU A 197 3.07 5.58 1.62
C LEU A 197 2.19 6.04 0.46
N GLU A 198 1.54 5.09 -0.20
CA GLU A 198 0.64 5.36 -1.32
C GLU A 198 -0.81 5.26 -0.87
N VAL A 199 -1.58 6.34 -1.03
CA VAL A 199 -2.98 6.50 -0.58
C VAL A 199 -3.25 5.94 0.83
N PRO A 200 -2.50 6.38 1.86
CA PRO A 200 -2.48 5.73 3.16
C PRO A 200 -3.79 5.87 3.93
N VAL A 201 -4.21 4.82 4.64
CA VAL A 201 -5.17 4.92 5.74
C VAL A 201 -4.42 5.49 6.96
N ALA A 202 -4.20 6.81 6.95
CA ALA A 202 -3.40 7.50 7.99
C ALA A 202 -4.14 7.65 9.33
N ALA A 203 -5.47 7.49 9.31
CA ALA A 203 -6.33 7.58 10.49
C ALA A 203 -7.35 6.44 10.52
N MET A 204 -7.66 5.95 11.72
CA MET A 204 -8.71 4.94 11.93
C MET A 204 -10.11 5.58 12.14
N ARG A 205 -10.31 6.76 11.59
CA ARG A 205 -11.55 7.54 11.61
C ARG A 205 -11.59 8.52 10.44
N PRO A 206 -12.78 9.02 10.04
CA PRO A 206 -12.87 10.10 9.06
C PRO A 206 -12.10 11.35 9.51
N VAL A 207 -11.41 12.02 8.59
CA VAL A 207 -10.60 13.23 8.86
C VAL A 207 -10.73 14.22 7.71
N GLY A 208 -11.04 15.45 8.05
CA GLY A 208 -11.09 16.58 7.13
C GLY A 208 -12.28 16.57 6.17
N PRO A 209 -12.42 17.62 5.35
CA PRO A 209 -13.50 17.77 4.38
C PRO A 209 -13.60 16.64 3.36
N SER A 210 -12.47 16.06 2.92
CA SER A 210 -12.48 14.99 1.92
C SER A 210 -13.25 13.75 2.39
N ALA A 211 -13.21 13.44 3.70
CA ALA A 211 -13.93 12.32 4.27
C ALA A 211 -15.46 12.46 4.15
N ASP A 212 -15.97 13.70 4.26
CA ASP A 212 -17.40 13.98 4.11
C ASP A 212 -17.77 14.15 2.62
N GLU A 213 -16.91 14.82 1.84
CA GLU A 213 -17.15 15.11 0.43
C GLU A 213 -17.22 13.84 -0.40
N PHE A 214 -16.31 12.91 -0.17
CA PHE A 214 -16.17 11.65 -0.91
C PHE A 214 -16.62 10.42 -0.10
N ALA A 215 -17.52 10.59 0.87
CA ALA A 215 -17.98 9.54 1.78
C ALA A 215 -18.61 8.34 1.06
N THR A 216 -19.25 8.54 -0.11
CA THR A 216 -20.02 7.51 -0.81
C THR A 216 -19.71 7.49 -2.29
N GLY A 217 -19.51 6.30 -2.86
CA GLY A 217 -19.30 6.11 -4.30
C GLY A 217 -17.87 6.28 -4.78
N PHE A 218 -16.90 6.42 -3.85
CA PHE A 218 -15.48 6.56 -4.16
C PHE A 218 -14.64 5.32 -3.76
N GLY A 219 -15.32 4.20 -3.48
CA GLY A 219 -14.67 2.91 -3.23
C GLY A 219 -14.34 2.59 -1.77
N LEU A 220 -14.72 3.46 -0.81
CA LEU A 220 -14.49 3.28 0.62
C LEU A 220 -15.79 3.33 1.46
N ASP A 221 -16.91 2.99 0.85
CA ASP A 221 -18.25 3.03 1.48
C ASP A 221 -18.36 2.20 2.77
N GLY A 222 -17.52 1.19 2.95
CA GLY A 222 -17.46 0.32 4.13
C GLY A 222 -16.35 0.67 5.13
N PHE A 223 -15.72 1.84 5.04
CA PHE A 223 -14.50 2.18 5.77
C PHE A 223 -14.56 1.91 7.28
N ASN A 224 -15.60 2.38 7.97
CA ASN A 224 -15.74 2.17 9.42
C ASN A 224 -15.85 0.68 9.79
N GLY A 225 -16.50 -0.12 8.95
CA GLY A 225 -16.59 -1.58 9.12
C GLY A 225 -15.22 -2.26 8.98
N LEU A 226 -14.43 -1.84 7.98
CA LEU A 226 -13.07 -2.35 7.79
C LEU A 226 -12.16 -2.00 8.97
N VAL A 227 -12.24 -0.76 9.46
CA VAL A 227 -11.50 -0.32 10.66
C VAL A 227 -11.90 -1.15 11.88
N ALA A 228 -13.18 -1.41 12.10
CA ALA A 228 -13.64 -2.22 13.22
C ALA A 228 -13.12 -3.67 13.14
N LEU A 229 -13.09 -4.28 11.95
CA LEU A 229 -12.52 -5.61 11.74
C LEU A 229 -11.00 -5.61 11.98
N TYR A 230 -10.29 -4.56 11.52
CA TYR A 230 -8.85 -4.43 11.70
C TYR A 230 -8.44 -4.29 13.16
N LEU A 231 -9.12 -3.42 13.91
CA LEU A 231 -8.81 -3.19 15.32
C LEU A 231 -9.27 -4.34 16.22
N GLY A 232 -10.26 -5.13 15.78
CA GLY A 232 -10.83 -6.23 16.57
C GLY A 232 -11.77 -5.74 17.70
N PRO A 233 -12.39 -6.68 18.44
CA PRO A 233 -13.44 -6.37 19.41
C PRO A 233 -12.94 -5.55 20.62
N ASP A 234 -11.68 -5.70 20.99
CA ASP A 234 -11.04 -4.99 22.11
C ASP A 234 -10.14 -3.85 21.64
N GLY A 235 -10.11 -3.60 20.35
CA GLY A 235 -9.18 -2.68 19.72
C GLY A 235 -9.54 -1.21 19.92
N ALA A 236 -8.91 -0.57 20.90
CA ALA A 236 -8.78 0.89 20.84
C ALA A 236 -7.70 1.25 19.81
N ALA A 237 -8.01 2.22 18.92
CA ALA A 237 -6.99 2.80 18.07
C ALA A 237 -5.94 3.49 18.95
N ASP A 238 -4.78 2.87 19.10
CA ASP A 238 -3.64 3.54 19.72
C ASP A 238 -2.95 4.46 18.69
N GLY A 239 -2.02 5.28 19.13
CA GLY A 239 -1.29 6.20 18.26
C GLY A 239 -0.43 5.51 17.19
N TYR A 240 -0.29 4.19 17.24
CA TYR A 240 0.43 3.43 16.21
C TYR A 240 -0.51 2.89 15.15
N ALA A 241 -1.74 2.47 15.51
CA ALA A 241 -2.74 2.05 14.53
C ALA A 241 -3.26 3.22 13.71
N SER A 242 -3.48 4.37 14.33
CA SER A 242 -3.92 5.63 13.72
C SER A 242 -2.73 6.60 13.64
N ALA A 243 -1.98 6.55 12.56
CA ALA A 243 -0.68 7.21 12.45
C ALA A 243 -0.71 8.72 12.78
N ILE A 244 -1.77 9.44 12.35
CA ILE A 244 -1.91 10.86 12.67
C ILE A 244 -2.05 11.13 14.18
N ASP A 245 -2.40 10.16 14.98
CA ASP A 245 -2.56 10.30 16.43
C ASP A 245 -1.29 9.87 17.20
N ALA A 246 -0.22 9.51 16.50
CA ALA A 246 1.05 9.14 17.11
C ALA A 246 1.60 10.25 18.00
N PRO A 247 2.18 9.92 19.17
CA PRO A 247 2.67 10.92 20.12
C PRO A 247 3.92 11.66 19.62
N ARG A 248 4.68 11.06 18.71
CA ARG A 248 5.91 11.63 18.13
C ARG A 248 6.22 11.02 16.76
N PHE A 249 7.01 11.75 15.96
CA PHE A 249 7.44 11.34 14.62
C PHE A 249 8.97 11.51 14.40
N ASP A 250 9.66 12.04 15.37
CA ASP A 250 11.11 12.28 15.30
C ASP A 250 11.87 10.95 15.09
N GLY A 251 12.83 10.94 14.17
CA GLY A 251 13.63 9.75 13.88
C GLY A 251 13.01 8.79 12.87
N LEU A 252 11.85 9.10 12.29
CA LEU A 252 11.36 8.39 11.11
C LEU A 252 12.24 8.69 9.88
N PRO A 253 12.39 7.74 8.95
CA PRO A 253 13.18 7.94 7.74
C PRO A 253 12.54 8.97 6.81
N PRO A 254 13.30 9.48 5.81
CA PRO A 254 12.70 10.25 4.72
C PRO A 254 11.48 9.53 4.16
N THR A 255 10.35 10.25 4.05
CA THR A 255 9.04 9.68 3.77
C THR A 255 8.44 10.29 2.52
N ARG A 256 7.95 9.46 1.59
CA ARG A 256 7.04 9.86 0.53
C ARG A 256 5.62 9.53 0.91
N ILE A 257 4.69 10.47 0.68
CA ILE A 257 3.25 10.26 0.80
C ILE A 257 2.60 10.65 -0.51
N ALA A 258 1.83 9.74 -1.11
CA ALA A 258 0.97 10.06 -2.24
C ALA A 258 -0.49 9.96 -1.81
N VAL A 259 -1.29 10.94 -2.21
CA VAL A 259 -2.74 10.96 -1.99
C VAL A 259 -3.47 11.23 -3.31
N ALA A 260 -4.66 10.70 -3.46
CA ALA A 260 -5.48 10.97 -4.63
C ALA A 260 -6.39 12.19 -4.38
N GLU A 261 -6.65 12.99 -5.41
CA GLU A 261 -7.49 14.20 -5.30
C GLU A 261 -8.90 13.87 -4.82
N TYR A 262 -9.50 12.83 -5.42
CA TYR A 262 -10.88 12.41 -5.13
C TYR A 262 -10.90 11.18 -4.23
N ASP A 263 -10.33 11.31 -3.03
CA ASP A 263 -10.18 10.23 -2.05
C ASP A 263 -10.68 10.69 -0.68
N PRO A 264 -11.61 9.97 -0.03
CA PRO A 264 -12.02 10.29 1.34
C PRO A 264 -10.86 10.24 2.36
N LEU A 265 -9.74 9.58 2.04
CA LEU A 265 -8.55 9.49 2.90
C LEU A 265 -7.52 10.61 2.63
N ARG A 266 -7.75 11.47 1.61
CA ARG A 266 -6.80 12.50 1.19
C ARG A 266 -6.34 13.40 2.34
N ASP A 267 -7.28 13.97 3.07
CA ASP A 267 -6.97 14.96 4.10
C ASP A 267 -6.25 14.34 5.31
N ALA A 268 -6.51 13.07 5.62
CA ALA A 268 -5.74 12.33 6.62
C ALA A 268 -4.28 12.12 6.18
N GLY A 269 -4.05 11.82 4.90
CA GLY A 269 -2.70 11.69 4.33
C GLY A 269 -1.93 13.00 4.31
N ILE A 270 -2.60 14.10 3.96
CA ILE A 270 -2.02 15.46 4.01
C ILE A 270 -1.65 15.84 5.45
N LEU A 271 -2.56 15.61 6.42
CA LEU A 271 -2.30 15.88 7.82
C LEU A 271 -1.10 15.07 8.36
N LEU A 272 -0.96 13.82 7.92
CA LEU A 272 0.22 13.01 8.27
C LEU A 272 1.50 13.66 7.72
N ALA A 273 1.50 14.12 6.46
CA ALA A 273 2.65 14.82 5.88
C ALA A 273 3.02 16.09 6.66
N GLU A 274 2.04 16.89 7.06
CA GLU A 274 2.22 18.09 7.87
C GLU A 274 2.84 17.76 9.25
N ARG A 275 2.35 16.71 9.92
CA ARG A 275 2.88 16.27 11.23
C ARG A 275 4.30 15.75 11.14
N LEU A 276 4.62 15.01 10.10
CA LEU A 276 5.99 14.54 9.84
C LEU A 276 6.93 15.72 9.60
N GLY A 277 6.53 16.66 8.73
CA GLY A 277 7.31 17.87 8.48
C GLY A 277 7.52 18.74 9.72
N ALA A 278 6.50 18.85 10.59
CA ALA A 278 6.61 19.57 11.86
C ALA A 278 7.56 18.89 12.87
N ALA A 279 7.88 17.62 12.67
CA ALA A 279 8.86 16.85 13.43
C ALA A 279 10.22 16.73 12.74
N ASP A 280 10.51 17.62 11.78
CA ASP A 280 11.76 17.67 11.00
C ASP A 280 12.05 16.39 10.18
N VAL A 281 11.04 15.55 9.91
CA VAL A 281 11.16 14.42 8.98
C VAL A 281 11.11 14.94 7.55
N PRO A 282 12.08 14.59 6.69
CA PRO A 282 12.00 14.94 5.27
C PRO A 282 10.78 14.28 4.61
N VAL A 283 9.83 15.07 4.12
CA VAL A 283 8.58 14.57 3.49
C VAL A 283 8.45 15.07 2.05
N ALA A 284 8.13 14.15 1.14
CA ALA A 284 7.68 14.46 -0.21
C ALA A 284 6.18 14.09 -0.32
N LEU A 285 5.32 15.08 -0.47
CA LEU A 285 3.88 14.90 -0.71
C LEU A 285 3.59 15.01 -2.22
N ASP A 286 2.93 13.99 -2.78
CA ASP A 286 2.44 13.95 -4.16
C ASP A 286 0.92 13.86 -4.16
N ILE A 287 0.23 14.80 -4.80
CA ILE A 287 -1.22 14.77 -4.98
C ILE A 287 -1.50 14.33 -6.42
N GLY A 288 -2.23 13.23 -6.57
CA GLY A 288 -2.65 12.70 -7.85
C GLY A 288 -3.87 13.45 -8.38
N ASP A 289 -3.68 14.46 -9.22
CA ASP A 289 -4.75 15.25 -9.81
C ASP A 289 -5.66 14.37 -10.67
N GLY A 290 -6.99 14.47 -10.49
CA GLY A 290 -7.97 13.65 -11.18
C GLY A 290 -8.00 12.17 -10.77
N GLN A 291 -7.22 11.77 -9.77
CA GLN A 291 -7.12 10.39 -9.30
C GLN A 291 -8.14 10.09 -8.18
N LEU A 292 -8.58 8.82 -8.15
CA LEU A 292 -9.33 8.23 -7.06
C LEU A 292 -8.42 7.27 -6.28
N HIS A 293 -8.85 6.85 -5.10
CA HIS A 293 -8.15 5.86 -4.28
C HIS A 293 -7.69 4.62 -5.08
N SER A 294 -8.55 4.10 -5.93
CA SER A 294 -8.32 2.87 -6.69
C SER A 294 -7.73 3.10 -8.10
N SER A 295 -7.46 4.35 -8.51
CA SER A 295 -6.93 4.67 -9.86
C SER A 295 -5.57 4.04 -10.15
N LEU A 296 -4.83 3.65 -9.13
CA LEU A 296 -3.57 2.90 -9.25
C LEU A 296 -3.70 1.68 -10.17
N GLY A 297 -4.87 1.04 -10.17
CA GLY A 297 -5.17 -0.12 -11.02
C GLY A 297 -5.56 0.22 -12.47
N LEU A 298 -5.74 1.50 -12.84
CA LEU A 298 -6.29 1.88 -14.15
C LEU A 298 -5.22 2.15 -15.22
N THR A 299 -4.02 1.66 -15.05
CA THR A 299 -2.85 1.99 -15.88
C THR A 299 -2.95 1.57 -17.35
N ALA A 300 -3.78 0.58 -17.72
CA ALA A 300 -4.01 0.21 -19.10
C ALA A 300 -4.95 1.20 -19.82
N GLN A 301 -5.87 1.84 -19.11
CA GLN A 301 -6.97 2.60 -19.67
C GLN A 301 -6.88 4.12 -19.41
N MET A 302 -6.12 4.56 -18.38
CA MET A 302 -6.07 5.93 -17.90
C MET A 302 -4.65 6.49 -18.00
N ALA A 303 -4.45 7.53 -18.81
CA ALA A 303 -3.15 8.18 -18.98
C ALA A 303 -2.65 8.79 -17.66
N GLY A 304 -3.51 9.50 -16.93
CA GLY A 304 -3.16 10.10 -15.64
C GLY A 304 -2.72 9.07 -14.60
N ALA A 305 -3.28 7.85 -14.60
CA ALA A 305 -2.83 6.78 -13.71
C ALA A 305 -1.40 6.30 -14.06
N ARG A 306 -1.08 6.20 -15.36
CA ARG A 306 0.30 5.88 -15.81
C ARG A 306 1.30 6.96 -15.43
N GLU A 307 0.93 8.21 -15.62
CA GLU A 307 1.78 9.35 -15.26
C GLU A 307 2.02 9.41 -13.74
N TRP A 308 0.99 9.13 -12.95
CA TRP A 308 1.12 9.06 -11.49
C TRP A 308 2.03 7.91 -11.05
N GLN A 309 1.86 6.73 -11.65
CA GLN A 309 2.75 5.59 -11.42
C GLN A 309 4.21 5.90 -11.84
N ALA A 310 4.42 6.63 -12.95
CA ALA A 310 5.75 7.03 -13.38
C ALA A 310 6.40 8.01 -12.39
N ARG A 311 5.65 9.00 -11.88
CA ARG A 311 6.14 9.90 -10.81
C ARG A 311 6.50 9.14 -9.55
N HIS A 312 5.70 8.14 -9.16
CA HIS A 312 6.01 7.27 -8.03
C HIS A 312 7.36 6.55 -8.24
N ALA A 313 7.54 5.91 -9.37
CA ALA A 313 8.77 5.20 -9.68
C ALA A 313 10.00 6.12 -9.72
N GLU A 314 9.87 7.34 -10.27
CA GLU A 314 10.93 8.34 -10.29
C GLU A 314 11.31 8.83 -8.88
N ALA A 315 10.29 9.08 -8.04
CA ALA A 315 10.50 9.47 -6.65
C ALA A 315 11.22 8.37 -5.86
N LEU A 316 10.80 7.12 -6.04
CA LEU A 316 11.43 5.97 -5.41
C LEU A 316 12.88 5.80 -5.90
N ALA A 317 13.12 5.86 -7.22
CA ALA A 317 14.47 5.82 -7.78
C ALA A 317 15.35 6.93 -7.22
N THR A 318 14.81 8.14 -7.03
CA THR A 318 15.53 9.28 -6.49
C THR A 318 15.87 9.09 -5.01
N ALA A 319 14.93 8.59 -4.21
CA ALA A 319 15.16 8.30 -2.79
C ALA A 319 16.29 7.28 -2.57
N TYR A 320 16.44 6.32 -3.49
CA TYR A 320 17.44 5.26 -3.39
C TYR A 320 18.74 5.51 -4.17
N ARG A 321 18.87 6.66 -4.84
CA ARG A 321 20.17 7.03 -5.44
C ARG A 321 21.18 7.31 -4.33
N THR A 322 22.34 6.68 -4.43
CA THR A 322 23.50 7.10 -3.62
C THR A 322 23.91 8.49 -4.08
N HIS A 323 23.86 9.46 -3.19
CA HIS A 323 24.61 10.69 -3.40
C HIS A 323 26.09 10.32 -3.40
N VAL A 324 26.71 10.27 -4.60
CA VAL A 324 28.16 10.12 -4.79
C VAL A 324 28.84 11.44 -4.39
#